data_80101c8d7e4ce92309e26cde5e927752
#
_entry.id   80101c8d7e4ce92309e26cde5e927752
#
_cell.length_a   1.000
_cell.length_b   1.000
_cell.length_c   1.000
_cell.angle_alpha   90.00
_cell.angle_beta   90.00
_cell.angle_gamma   90.00
#
_symmetry.space_group_name_H-M   'P 1'
#
loop_
_entity.id
_entity.type
_entity.pdbx_description
1 polymer ?
#
loop_
_entity_poly.entity_id
_entity_poly.type
_entity_poly.pdbx_seq_one_letter_code
_entity_poly.pdbx_strand_id
1 'polypeptide(L)'
;AHEAGKACIIVVNTWDAVEKDDKTMDRMREDIRRDLSFMTYAPIVFISALTGQRVSRLFELINYVNDQASMRITTGMLNSVLADAQTRVQPPTDKGRRLKIYYMTQVGIKPPHFVVFCNDKKLFHFSYRRYLENQIRSVFGLEGTPIIMTIRQKGEDENA
;
A
#
# COMPACT_ATOMS: atom_id res chain seq x y z
N ALA A 1 -4.18 -14.16 0.90
CA ALA A 1 -4.72 -12.86 1.37
C ALA A 1 -4.27 -11.73 0.46
N HIS A 2 -2.96 -11.60 0.22
CA HIS A 2 -2.40 -10.53 -0.61
C HIS A 2 -3.02 -10.48 -2.02
N GLU A 3 -3.01 -11.59 -2.74
CA GLU A 3 -3.57 -11.67 -4.10
C GLU A 3 -5.08 -11.44 -4.13
N ALA A 4 -5.78 -11.76 -3.06
CA ALA A 4 -7.21 -11.53 -2.91
C ALA A 4 -7.55 -10.07 -2.52
N GLY A 5 -6.56 -9.20 -2.36
CA GLY A 5 -6.76 -7.81 -1.97
C GLY A 5 -7.21 -7.61 -0.53
N LYS A 6 -6.96 -8.58 0.34
CA LYS A 6 -7.39 -8.50 1.74
C LYS A 6 -6.38 -7.73 2.60
N ALA A 7 -6.91 -6.96 3.54
CA ALA A 7 -6.12 -6.33 4.58
C ALA A 7 -5.48 -7.41 5.47
N CYS A 8 -4.25 -7.17 5.90
CA CYS A 8 -3.44 -8.17 6.58
C CYS A 8 -2.69 -7.57 7.78
N ILE A 9 -2.58 -8.39 8.81
CA ILE A 9 -1.69 -8.17 9.96
C ILE A 9 -0.84 -9.43 10.10
N ILE A 10 0.45 -9.26 10.27
CA ILE A 10 1.36 -10.37 10.55
C ILE A 10 1.44 -10.53 12.06
N VAL A 11 0.97 -11.67 12.55
CA VAL A 11 0.96 -11.98 13.98
C VAL A 11 2.05 -13.00 14.28
N VAL A 12 2.99 -12.63 15.14
CA VAL A 12 4.01 -13.54 15.66
C VAL A 12 3.54 -14.00 17.04
N ASN A 13 3.07 -15.24 17.11
CA ASN A 13 2.56 -15.84 18.34
C ASN A 13 3.69 -16.54 19.10
N THR A 14 3.37 -17.03 20.30
CA THR A 14 4.30 -17.74 21.20
C THR A 14 5.53 -16.91 21.58
N TRP A 15 5.37 -15.59 21.66
CA TRP A 15 6.45 -14.68 22.03
C TRP A 15 7.00 -14.97 23.45
N ASP A 16 6.19 -15.54 24.34
CA ASP A 16 6.56 -15.99 25.68
C ASP A 16 7.56 -17.16 25.67
N ALA A 17 7.55 -17.98 24.62
CA ALA A 17 8.42 -19.16 24.48
C ALA A 17 9.78 -18.85 23.83
N VAL A 18 9.99 -17.62 23.39
CA VAL A 18 11.22 -17.19 22.69
C VAL A 18 12.21 -16.63 23.71
N GLU A 19 13.47 -17.08 23.66
CA GLU A 19 14.56 -16.40 24.38
C GLU A 19 14.80 -15.03 23.78
N LYS A 20 14.78 -14.00 24.63
CA LYS A 20 14.82 -12.61 24.19
C LYS A 20 16.07 -11.90 24.70
N ASP A 21 16.70 -11.16 23.81
CA ASP A 21 17.64 -10.10 24.16
C ASP A 21 17.10 -8.75 23.64
N ASP A 22 17.86 -7.66 23.81
CA ASP A 22 17.43 -6.31 23.45
C ASP A 22 17.11 -6.14 21.95
N LYS A 23 17.59 -7.03 21.09
CA LYS A 23 17.46 -6.95 19.63
C LYS A 23 16.65 -8.09 19.02
N THR A 24 16.13 -9.01 19.83
CA THR A 24 15.42 -10.19 19.31
C THR A 24 14.22 -9.81 18.46
N MET A 25 13.41 -8.87 18.92
CA MET A 25 12.22 -8.39 18.22
C MET A 25 12.59 -7.74 16.88
N ASP A 26 13.63 -6.91 16.88
CA ASP A 26 14.09 -6.23 15.66
C ASP A 26 14.62 -7.22 14.63
N ARG A 27 15.42 -8.20 15.06
CA ARG A 27 15.92 -9.26 14.16
C ARG A 27 14.80 -10.09 13.56
N MET A 28 13.83 -10.51 14.36
CA MET A 28 12.67 -11.26 13.87
C MET A 28 11.85 -10.43 12.90
N ARG A 29 11.67 -9.14 13.18
CA ARG A 29 10.97 -8.22 12.28
C ARG A 29 11.68 -8.09 10.93
N GLU A 30 12.99 -7.94 10.93
CA GLU A 30 13.79 -7.87 9.71
C GLU A 30 13.68 -9.15 8.88
N ASP A 31 13.77 -10.33 9.53
CA ASP A 31 13.62 -11.62 8.87
C ASP A 31 12.24 -11.77 8.21
N ILE A 32 11.18 -11.40 8.92
CA ILE A 32 9.81 -11.45 8.40
C ILE A 32 9.66 -10.49 7.22
N ARG A 33 10.20 -9.28 7.30
CA ARG A 33 10.13 -8.29 6.22
C ARG A 33 10.86 -8.77 4.97
N ARG A 34 11.97 -9.47 5.14
CA ARG A 34 12.72 -10.08 4.03
C ARG A 34 11.93 -11.22 3.39
N ASP A 35 11.41 -12.13 4.19
CA ASP A 35 10.71 -13.32 3.72
C ASP A 35 9.35 -13.00 3.11
N LEU A 36 8.67 -11.96 3.62
CA LEU A 36 7.37 -11.48 3.16
C LEU A 36 7.48 -10.10 2.52
N SER A 37 8.45 -9.91 1.64
CA SER A 37 8.75 -8.62 1.02
C SER A 37 7.61 -8.07 0.15
N PHE A 38 6.69 -8.92 -0.31
CA PHE A 38 5.49 -8.52 -1.05
C PHE A 38 4.38 -7.96 -0.14
N MET A 39 4.52 -8.07 1.19
CA MET A 39 3.55 -7.61 2.18
C MET A 39 4.13 -6.53 3.10
N THR A 40 4.89 -5.60 2.55
CA THR A 40 5.52 -4.53 3.35
C THR A 40 4.51 -3.59 4.00
N TYR A 41 3.28 -3.53 3.49
CA TYR A 41 2.18 -2.72 4.04
C TYR A 41 1.59 -3.30 5.33
N ALA A 42 1.79 -4.60 5.61
CA ALA A 42 1.18 -5.28 6.75
C ALA A 42 1.95 -4.97 8.05
N PRO A 43 1.29 -4.49 9.10
CA PRO A 43 1.93 -4.32 10.40
C PRO A 43 2.27 -5.68 11.03
N ILE A 44 3.32 -5.71 11.82
CA ILE A 44 3.76 -6.89 12.55
C ILE A 44 3.47 -6.67 14.04
N VAL A 45 2.81 -7.65 14.67
CA VAL A 45 2.55 -7.64 16.10
C VAL A 45 3.03 -8.95 16.74
N PHE A 46 3.70 -8.84 17.86
CA PHE A 46 4.19 -9.97 18.67
C PHE A 46 3.25 -10.17 19.84
N ILE A 47 2.68 -11.37 19.98
CA ILE A 47 1.73 -11.71 21.01
C ILE A 47 2.08 -13.04 21.69
N SER A 48 1.47 -13.29 22.85
CA SER A 48 1.34 -14.62 23.41
C SER A 48 -0.14 -14.91 23.68
N ALA A 49 -0.73 -15.78 22.89
CA ALA A 49 -2.10 -16.23 23.10
C ALA A 49 -2.25 -17.00 24.42
N LEU A 50 -1.20 -17.73 24.83
CA LEU A 50 -1.19 -18.48 26.07
C LEU A 50 -1.25 -17.59 27.33
N THR A 51 -0.44 -16.53 27.37
CA THR A 51 -0.37 -15.61 28.52
C THR A 51 -1.28 -14.40 28.37
N GLY A 52 -1.84 -14.16 27.20
CA GLY A 52 -2.61 -12.96 26.88
C GLY A 52 -1.76 -11.72 26.60
N GLN A 53 -0.43 -11.84 26.57
CA GLN A 53 0.46 -10.72 26.34
C GLN A 53 0.22 -10.08 24.98
N ARG A 54 -0.05 -8.77 24.95
CA ARG A 54 -0.27 -7.94 23.75
C ARG A 54 -1.47 -8.35 22.88
N VAL A 55 -2.35 -9.22 23.34
CA VAL A 55 -3.55 -9.61 22.58
C VAL A 55 -4.49 -8.42 22.38
N SER A 56 -4.62 -7.53 23.37
CA SER A 56 -5.40 -6.30 23.23
C SER A 56 -4.87 -5.41 22.09
N ARG A 57 -3.56 -5.36 21.90
CA ARG A 57 -2.92 -4.63 20.80
C ARG A 57 -3.34 -5.18 19.44
N LEU A 58 -3.49 -6.50 19.33
CA LEU A 58 -3.98 -7.13 18.09
C LEU A 58 -5.40 -6.65 17.74
N PHE A 59 -6.31 -6.57 18.70
CA PHE A 59 -7.67 -6.09 18.46
C PHE A 59 -7.70 -4.62 18.03
N GLU A 60 -6.88 -3.78 18.62
CA GLU A 60 -6.73 -2.38 18.19
C GLU A 60 -6.23 -2.29 16.74
N LEU A 61 -5.24 -3.14 16.39
CA LEU A 61 -4.70 -3.18 15.02
C LEU A 61 -5.74 -3.67 14.00
N ILE A 62 -6.58 -4.64 14.36
CA ILE A 62 -7.64 -5.12 13.46
C ILE A 62 -8.57 -3.98 13.10
N ASN A 63 -9.03 -3.20 14.07
CA ASN A 63 -9.89 -2.05 13.82
C ASN A 63 -9.17 -0.97 12.99
N TYR A 64 -7.94 -0.67 13.33
CA TYR A 64 -7.13 0.30 12.61
C TYR A 64 -6.93 -0.08 11.15
N VAL A 65 -6.53 -1.32 10.87
CA VAL A 65 -6.31 -1.81 9.50
C VAL A 65 -7.61 -1.86 8.71
N ASN A 66 -8.72 -2.22 9.34
CA ASN A 66 -10.02 -2.17 8.68
C ASN A 66 -10.41 -0.74 8.29
N ASP A 67 -10.16 0.22 9.16
CA ASP A 67 -10.40 1.65 8.87
C ASP A 67 -9.51 2.13 7.71
N GLN A 68 -8.25 1.73 7.70
CA GLN A 68 -7.32 2.06 6.61
C GLN A 68 -7.79 1.48 5.27
N ALA A 69 -8.24 0.23 5.25
CA ALA A 69 -8.75 -0.43 4.05
C ALA A 69 -10.06 0.21 3.54
N SER A 70 -10.79 0.87 4.40
CA SER A 70 -12.07 1.53 4.11
C SER A 70 -11.94 3.02 3.84
N MET A 71 -10.73 3.56 3.88
CA MET A 71 -10.48 5.00 3.73
C MET A 71 -10.90 5.48 2.34
N ARG A 72 -11.66 6.58 2.32
CA ARG A 72 -12.00 7.29 1.09
C ARG A 72 -11.22 8.59 1.03
N ILE A 73 -10.49 8.75 -0.07
CA ILE A 73 -9.65 9.92 -0.32
C ILE A 73 -10.31 10.72 -1.42
N THR A 74 -10.48 12.02 -1.20
CA THR A 74 -11.10 12.89 -2.21
C THR A 74 -10.22 13.00 -3.45
N THR A 75 -10.84 13.21 -4.60
CA THR A 75 -10.14 13.41 -5.87
C THR A 75 -9.17 14.59 -5.80
N GLY A 76 -9.57 15.68 -5.13
CA GLY A 76 -8.71 16.85 -4.94
C GLY A 76 -7.42 16.52 -4.17
N MET A 77 -7.52 15.77 -3.08
CA MET A 77 -6.36 15.33 -2.29
C MET A 77 -5.45 14.39 -3.09
N LEU A 78 -6.04 13.44 -3.81
CA LEU A 78 -5.28 12.52 -4.66
C LEU A 78 -4.51 13.26 -5.75
N ASN A 79 -5.14 14.21 -6.42
CA ASN A 79 -4.49 14.95 -7.49
C ASN A 79 -3.43 15.92 -6.98
N SER A 80 -3.58 16.44 -5.76
CA SER A 80 -2.54 17.21 -5.08
C SER A 80 -1.28 16.35 -4.85
N VAL A 81 -1.45 15.13 -4.34
CA VAL A 81 -0.34 14.18 -4.15
C VAL A 81 0.27 13.79 -5.49
N LEU A 82 -0.55 13.56 -6.51
CA LEU A 82 -0.10 13.22 -7.85
C LEU A 82 0.77 14.34 -8.46
N ALA A 83 0.35 15.59 -8.32
CA ALA A 83 1.12 16.75 -8.80
C ALA A 83 2.48 16.86 -8.09
N ASP A 84 2.49 16.74 -6.77
CA ASP A 84 3.73 16.76 -5.97
C ASP A 84 4.68 15.61 -6.36
N ALA A 85 4.13 14.41 -6.55
CA ALA A 85 4.90 13.25 -6.95
C ALA A 85 5.58 13.46 -8.30
N GLN A 86 4.87 13.99 -9.28
CA GLN A 86 5.41 14.27 -10.61
C GLN A 86 6.45 15.38 -10.61
N THR A 87 6.33 16.34 -9.70
CA THR A 87 7.33 17.41 -9.51
C THR A 87 8.62 16.87 -8.94
N ARG A 88 8.55 15.95 -7.97
CA ARG A 88 9.73 15.34 -7.33
C ARG A 88 10.46 14.37 -8.25
N VAL A 89 9.73 13.51 -8.92
CA VAL A 89 10.26 12.56 -9.90
C VAL A 89 9.37 12.63 -11.15
N GLN A 90 9.91 13.21 -12.20
CA GLN A 90 9.17 13.36 -13.45
C GLN A 90 8.83 12.00 -14.06
N PRO A 91 7.65 11.88 -14.70
CA PRO A 91 7.29 10.68 -15.44
C PRO A 91 8.34 10.33 -16.50
N PRO A 92 8.59 9.04 -16.75
CA PRO A 92 9.63 8.60 -17.67
C PRO A 92 9.32 8.98 -19.11
N THR A 93 10.39 9.08 -19.90
CA THR A 93 10.34 9.22 -21.36
C THR A 93 10.85 7.94 -21.99
N ASP A 94 10.12 7.40 -22.94
CA ASP A 94 10.51 6.22 -23.72
C ASP A 94 10.40 6.52 -25.19
N LYS A 95 11.49 6.31 -25.93
CA LYS A 95 11.57 6.56 -27.39
C LYS A 95 11.08 7.96 -27.79
N GLY A 96 11.45 8.96 -27.01
CA GLY A 96 11.08 10.35 -27.24
C GLY A 96 9.66 10.73 -26.82
N ARG A 97 8.89 9.79 -26.31
CA ARG A 97 7.54 10.03 -25.80
C ARG A 97 7.55 10.03 -24.28
N ARG A 98 7.01 11.09 -23.68
CA ARG A 98 6.88 11.22 -22.23
C ARG A 98 5.53 10.73 -21.77
N LEU A 99 5.51 9.95 -20.68
CA LEU A 99 4.29 9.62 -19.95
C LEU A 99 3.67 10.92 -19.41
N LYS A 100 2.39 11.14 -19.72
CA LYS A 100 1.58 12.23 -19.18
C LYS A 100 0.47 11.63 -18.35
N ILE A 101 0.44 11.97 -17.06
CA ILE A 101 -0.59 11.51 -16.13
C ILE A 101 -1.53 12.69 -15.89
N TYR A 102 -2.80 12.53 -16.27
CA TYR A 102 -3.77 13.61 -16.25
C TYR A 102 -4.43 13.77 -14.89
N TYR A 103 -4.94 12.69 -14.33
CA TYR A 103 -5.56 12.72 -13.00
C TYR A 103 -5.75 11.30 -12.46
N MET A 104 -6.12 11.23 -11.17
CA MET A 104 -6.39 10.01 -10.46
C MET A 104 -7.66 10.15 -9.63
N THR A 105 -8.42 9.07 -9.51
CA THR A 105 -9.62 9.01 -8.67
C THR A 105 -9.70 7.68 -7.94
N GLN A 106 -10.38 7.64 -6.80
CA GLN A 106 -10.65 6.41 -6.08
C GLN A 106 -12.02 5.87 -6.48
N VAL A 107 -12.06 4.61 -6.88
CA VAL A 107 -13.28 3.93 -7.37
C VAL A 107 -13.77 2.83 -6.44
N GLY A 108 -13.00 2.48 -5.40
CA GLY A 108 -13.40 1.42 -4.47
C GLY A 108 -12.61 1.42 -3.18
N ILE A 109 -13.11 0.65 -2.24
CA ILE A 109 -12.50 0.40 -0.93
C ILE A 109 -12.43 -1.11 -0.67
N LYS A 110 -11.68 -1.51 0.35
CA LYS A 110 -11.51 -2.91 0.79
C LYS A 110 -11.08 -3.87 -0.33
N PRO A 111 -9.98 -3.62 -1.06
CA PRO A 111 -8.93 -2.63 -0.81
C PRO A 111 -9.21 -1.29 -1.50
N PRO A 112 -8.48 -0.23 -1.13
CA PRO A 112 -8.50 1.02 -1.89
C PRO A 112 -8.12 0.77 -3.34
N HIS A 113 -8.99 1.20 -4.25
CA HIS A 113 -8.79 1.04 -5.68
C HIS A 113 -8.77 2.40 -6.34
N PHE A 114 -7.66 2.72 -6.99
CA PHE A 114 -7.45 3.98 -7.69
C PHE A 114 -7.38 3.73 -9.19
N VAL A 115 -7.93 4.65 -9.95
CA VAL A 115 -7.79 4.68 -11.40
C VAL A 115 -6.96 5.90 -11.77
N VAL A 116 -5.92 5.68 -12.56
CA VAL A 116 -4.99 6.70 -13.04
C VAL A 116 -5.15 6.83 -14.55
N PHE A 117 -5.43 8.03 -15.02
CA PHE A 117 -5.60 8.30 -16.44
C PHE A 117 -4.33 8.90 -17.02
N CYS A 118 -3.86 8.34 -18.12
CA CYS A 118 -2.63 8.76 -18.79
C CYS A 118 -2.82 8.85 -20.31
N ASN A 119 -1.77 9.30 -21.01
CA ASN A 119 -1.77 9.41 -22.46
C ASN A 119 -1.56 8.07 -23.17
N ASP A 120 -0.72 7.19 -22.60
CA ASP A 120 -0.40 5.89 -23.18
C ASP A 120 0.01 4.91 -22.08
N LYS A 121 -0.75 3.83 -21.89
CA LYS A 121 -0.48 2.80 -20.89
C LYS A 121 0.90 2.17 -21.04
N LYS A 122 1.40 2.03 -22.26
CA LYS A 122 2.70 1.43 -22.55
C LYS A 122 3.86 2.21 -21.97
N LEU A 123 3.66 3.51 -21.72
CA LEU A 123 4.65 4.38 -21.10
C LEU A 123 4.65 4.28 -19.58
N PHE A 124 3.60 3.68 -19.01
CA PHE A 124 3.44 3.57 -17.55
C PHE A 124 4.18 2.35 -17.03
N HIS A 125 5.49 2.48 -16.80
CA HIS A 125 6.33 1.41 -16.32
C HIS A 125 6.04 1.05 -14.85
N PHE A 126 6.30 -0.20 -14.50
CA PHE A 126 6.10 -0.73 -13.16
C PHE A 126 6.79 0.10 -12.07
N SER A 127 8.00 0.59 -12.33
CA SER A 127 8.76 1.40 -11.37
C SER A 127 8.05 2.72 -11.03
N TYR A 128 7.44 3.37 -12.01
CA TYR A 128 6.71 4.62 -11.76
C TYR A 128 5.39 4.38 -11.04
N ARG A 129 4.69 3.30 -11.38
CA ARG A 129 3.51 2.83 -10.66
C ARG A 129 3.82 2.61 -9.18
N ARG A 130 4.90 1.89 -8.90
CA ARG A 130 5.36 1.63 -7.54
C ARG A 130 5.72 2.93 -6.81
N TYR A 131 6.36 3.86 -7.50
CA TYR A 131 6.67 5.17 -6.95
C TYR A 131 5.40 5.93 -6.54
N LEU A 132 4.38 5.96 -7.39
CA LEU A 132 3.10 6.61 -7.07
C LEU A 132 2.39 5.94 -5.89
N GLU A 133 2.37 4.62 -5.83
CA GLU A 133 1.81 3.89 -4.69
C GLU A 133 2.53 4.28 -3.39
N ASN A 134 3.85 4.36 -3.42
CA ASN A 134 4.64 4.76 -2.25
C ASN A 134 4.35 6.22 -1.84
N GLN A 135 4.13 7.12 -2.77
CA GLN A 135 3.75 8.50 -2.49
C GLN A 135 2.37 8.58 -1.84
N ILE A 136 1.40 7.81 -2.32
CA ILE A 136 0.07 7.72 -1.71
C ILE A 136 0.16 7.20 -0.28
N ARG A 137 0.93 6.14 -0.04
CA ARG A 137 1.14 5.59 1.31
C ARG A 137 1.84 6.57 2.23
N SER A 138 2.81 7.31 1.72
CA SER A 138 3.55 8.33 2.48
C SER A 138 2.62 9.41 3.06
N VAL A 139 1.60 9.79 2.31
CA VAL A 139 0.66 10.85 2.71
C VAL A 139 -0.54 10.30 3.50
N PHE A 140 -1.14 9.21 3.04
CA PHE A 140 -2.40 8.71 3.59
C PHE A 140 -2.25 7.50 4.51
N GLY A 141 -1.10 6.85 4.52
CA GLY A 141 -0.82 5.65 5.30
C GLY A 141 -1.28 4.38 4.59
N LEU A 142 -2.56 4.06 4.65
CA LEU A 142 -3.16 2.84 4.10
C LEU A 142 -2.44 1.58 4.59
N GLU A 143 -2.04 1.61 5.86
CA GLU A 143 -1.31 0.52 6.52
C GLU A 143 -2.20 -0.72 6.65
N GLY A 144 -1.63 -1.86 6.36
CA GLY A 144 -2.32 -3.15 6.49
C GLY A 144 -3.14 -3.55 5.28
N THR A 145 -3.31 -2.69 4.28
CA THR A 145 -4.09 -2.99 3.08
C THR A 145 -3.24 -2.93 1.81
N PRO A 146 -3.42 -3.86 0.87
CA PRO A 146 -2.91 -3.64 -0.48
C PRO A 146 -3.64 -2.48 -1.15
N ILE A 147 -3.04 -1.95 -2.20
CA ILE A 147 -3.61 -0.92 -3.07
C ILE A 147 -3.77 -1.52 -4.46
N ILE A 148 -4.92 -1.33 -5.07
CA ILE A 148 -5.13 -1.63 -6.49
C ILE A 148 -5.04 -0.32 -7.26
N MET A 149 -4.22 -0.31 -8.30
CA MET A 149 -4.07 0.83 -9.19
C MET A 149 -4.31 0.37 -10.62
N THR A 150 -5.39 0.84 -11.22
CA THR A 150 -5.73 0.56 -12.61
C THR A 150 -5.30 1.74 -13.46
N ILE A 151 -4.55 1.46 -14.50
CA ILE A 151 -4.09 2.47 -15.46
C ILE A 151 -5.04 2.47 -16.65
N ARG A 152 -5.58 3.65 -16.99
CA ARG A 152 -6.45 3.83 -18.16
C ARG A 152 -5.90 4.91 -19.08
N GLN A 153 -6.09 4.69 -20.37
CA GLN A 153 -5.78 5.69 -21.38
C GLN A 153 -6.96 6.63 -21.53
N LYS A 154 -6.69 7.92 -21.66
CA LYS A 154 -7.75 8.90 -21.91
C LYS A 154 -8.45 8.59 -23.23
N GLY A 155 -9.77 8.51 -23.22
CA GLY A 155 -10.59 8.18 -24.39
C GLY A 155 -11.01 6.71 -24.51
N GLU A 156 -10.53 5.81 -23.65
CA GLU A 156 -10.97 4.40 -23.67
C GLU A 156 -12.44 4.21 -23.31
N ASP A 157 -12.96 5.09 -22.46
CA ASP A 157 -14.36 5.00 -21.98
C ASP A 157 -15.39 5.61 -22.97
N GLU A 158 -14.95 6.25 -24.03
CA GLU A 158 -15.86 6.82 -25.04
C GLU A 158 -16.40 5.77 -26.03
N ASN A 159 -15.84 4.55 -26.00
CA ASN A 159 -16.19 3.46 -26.91
C ASN A 159 -16.66 2.17 -26.18
N ALA A 160 -16.96 2.25 -24.91
CA ALA A 160 -17.45 1.10 -24.15
C ALA A 160 -18.96 1.12 -24.00
#